data_8dc9fec504eafbd627eb161161cb88d2
#
_entry.id   8dc9fec504eafbd627eb161161cb88d2
#
_cell.length_a   1.000
_cell.length_b   1.000
_cell.length_c   1.000
_cell.angle_alpha   90.00
_cell.angle_beta   90.00
_cell.angle_gamma   90.00
#
_symmetry.space_group_name_H-M   'P 1'
#
loop_
_entity.id
_entity.type
_entity.pdbx_description
1 polymer ?
#
loop_
_entity_poly.entity_id
_entity_poly.type
_entity_poly.pdbx_seq_one_letter_code
_entity_poly.pdbx_strand_id
1 'polypeptide(L)'
;MSAQSLPLFHLYGDPPDEQAFDFIHIETIASRSQVHNWLIRAHRHRNLFQILLVERGGGEMIFEASNLNFAAPAAIIVQPNVVHGFRFQPGVTDGWVVSFTEDVANTISGQSADALARLRALAAEPIVTVESKQEIR
;
A
#
# COMPACT_ATOMS: atom_id res chain seq x y z
N MET A 1 -8.02 -7.74 -24.66
CA MET A 1 -7.50 -7.19 -23.44
C MET A 1 -6.29 -7.95 -23.08
N SER A 2 -5.37 -7.29 -22.70
CA SER A 2 -4.11 -7.94 -22.44
C SER A 2 -3.71 -7.62 -21.02
N ALA A 3 -2.56 -8.07 -20.64
CA ALA A 3 -2.07 -7.81 -19.29
C ALA A 3 -2.01 -6.33 -18.99
N GLN A 4 -1.86 -5.53 -20.01
CA GLN A 4 -1.82 -4.09 -19.81
C GLN A 4 -3.16 -3.51 -19.46
N SER A 5 -4.20 -4.33 -19.46
CA SER A 5 -5.50 -3.84 -19.04
C SER A 5 -5.59 -3.64 -17.53
N LEU A 6 -4.56 -4.03 -16.77
CA LEU A 6 -4.57 -3.76 -15.35
C LEU A 6 -4.66 -2.25 -15.15
N PRO A 7 -5.55 -1.79 -14.29
CA PRO A 7 -5.69 -0.37 -14.04
C PRO A 7 -4.42 0.26 -13.50
N LEU A 8 -4.22 1.50 -13.86
CA LEU A 8 -3.12 2.31 -13.35
C LEU A 8 -3.72 3.59 -12.78
N PHE A 9 -3.66 3.74 -11.48
CA PHE A 9 -4.28 4.87 -10.78
C PHE A 9 -3.24 5.59 -9.94
N HIS A 10 -3.53 6.84 -9.61
CA HIS A 10 -2.86 7.50 -8.49
C HIS A 10 -3.27 6.83 -7.21
N LEU A 11 -4.56 6.82 -6.94
CA LEU A 11 -5.15 6.07 -5.86
C LEU A 11 -6.22 5.20 -6.47
N TYR A 12 -6.44 4.03 -5.89
CA TYR A 12 -7.40 3.11 -6.45
C TYR A 12 -8.78 3.76 -6.55
N GLY A 13 -9.37 3.69 -7.73
CA GLY A 13 -10.69 4.23 -7.98
C GLY A 13 -10.70 5.69 -8.38
N ASP A 14 -9.58 6.39 -8.26
CA ASP A 14 -9.48 7.78 -8.67
C ASP A 14 -9.04 7.85 -10.13
N PRO A 15 -9.48 8.89 -10.84
CA PRO A 15 -9.02 9.06 -12.23
C PRO A 15 -7.51 9.20 -12.28
N PRO A 16 -6.88 8.71 -13.34
CA PRO A 16 -5.46 8.95 -13.51
C PRO A 16 -5.17 10.44 -13.58
N ASP A 17 -4.08 10.85 -12.99
CA ASP A 17 -3.67 12.24 -13.01
C ASP A 17 -2.21 12.29 -13.44
N GLU A 18 -1.99 12.69 -14.67
CA GLU A 18 -0.65 12.73 -15.22
C GLU A 18 0.15 13.92 -14.72
N GLN A 19 -0.48 14.82 -14.02
CA GLN A 19 0.18 16.02 -13.54
C GLN A 19 0.48 15.99 -12.05
N ALA A 20 0.22 14.89 -11.40
CA ALA A 20 0.55 14.78 -9.99
C ALA A 20 2.06 14.70 -9.83
N PHE A 21 2.56 15.42 -8.86
CA PHE A 21 3.98 15.51 -8.59
C PHE A 21 4.23 15.04 -7.16
N ASP A 22 4.64 15.97 -6.33
CA ASP A 22 4.80 15.68 -4.93
C ASP A 22 3.44 15.49 -4.31
N PHE A 23 3.28 14.40 -3.59
CA PHE A 23 1.95 14.01 -3.17
C PHE A 23 2.08 13.15 -1.93
N ILE A 24 1.35 13.53 -0.91
CA ILE A 24 1.18 12.70 0.29
C ILE A 24 -0.30 12.68 0.58
N HIS A 25 -0.82 11.48 0.80
CA HIS A 25 -2.24 11.31 1.08
C HIS A 25 -2.40 10.27 2.18
N ILE A 26 -3.26 10.57 3.14
CA ILE A 26 -3.53 9.69 4.26
C ILE A 26 -5.03 9.50 4.36
N GLU A 27 -5.47 8.26 4.45
CA GLU A 27 -6.88 7.94 4.63
C GLU A 27 -6.98 6.64 5.43
N THR A 28 -8.18 6.35 5.92
CA THR A 28 -8.37 5.08 6.61
C THR A 28 -8.58 3.96 5.60
N ILE A 29 -8.21 2.75 6.00
CA ILE A 29 -8.47 1.58 5.17
C ILE A 29 -9.97 1.45 4.92
N ALA A 30 -10.78 1.64 5.96
CA ALA A 30 -12.21 1.50 5.83
C ALA A 30 -12.81 2.50 4.87
N SER A 31 -12.39 3.76 4.92
CA SER A 31 -12.97 4.78 4.06
C SER A 31 -12.72 4.51 2.58
N ARG A 32 -11.56 4.00 2.25
CA ARG A 32 -11.25 3.67 0.85
C ARG A 32 -11.90 2.36 0.43
N SER A 33 -11.87 1.36 1.31
CA SER A 33 -12.26 0.00 0.93
C SER A 33 -13.77 -0.19 0.94
N GLN A 34 -14.45 0.49 1.84
CA GLN A 34 -15.88 0.31 2.01
C GLN A 34 -16.64 0.60 0.72
N VAL A 35 -16.24 1.63 -0.01
CA VAL A 35 -16.91 2.00 -1.26
C VAL A 35 -16.65 0.97 -2.36
N HIS A 36 -15.72 0.06 -2.16
CA HIS A 36 -15.40 -1.00 -3.12
C HIS A 36 -15.74 -2.38 -2.57
N ASN A 37 -16.64 -2.46 -1.58
CA ASN A 37 -17.04 -3.73 -0.97
C ASN A 37 -15.88 -4.50 -0.38
N TRP A 38 -14.90 -3.78 0.19
CA TRP A 38 -13.75 -4.37 0.86
C TRP A 38 -12.86 -5.19 -0.07
N LEU A 39 -13.02 -5.00 -1.37
CA LEU A 39 -12.22 -5.65 -2.40
C LEU A 39 -11.53 -4.59 -3.24
N ILE A 40 -10.23 -4.55 -3.17
CA ILE A 40 -9.41 -3.69 -4.01
C ILE A 40 -8.77 -4.59 -5.06
N ARG A 41 -9.25 -4.49 -6.28
CA ARG A 41 -8.79 -5.38 -7.35
C ARG A 41 -7.34 -5.13 -7.69
N ALA A 42 -6.72 -6.12 -8.28
CA ALA A 42 -5.32 -6.02 -8.68
C ALA A 42 -5.11 -4.83 -9.61
N HIS A 43 -4.14 -4.01 -9.27
CA HIS A 43 -3.80 -2.80 -10.02
C HIS A 43 -2.39 -2.39 -9.65
N ARG A 44 -1.92 -1.32 -10.24
CA ARG A 44 -0.61 -0.77 -9.93
C ARG A 44 -0.66 0.75 -10.02
N HIS A 45 0.28 1.38 -9.34
CA HIS A 45 0.46 2.83 -9.39
C HIS A 45 1.81 3.12 -10.00
N ARG A 46 1.88 4.14 -10.82
CA ARG A 46 3.11 4.42 -11.57
C ARG A 46 4.20 5.02 -10.70
N ASN A 47 3.86 5.91 -9.81
CA ASN A 47 4.85 6.74 -9.11
C ASN A 47 4.48 6.88 -7.65
N LEU A 48 4.02 5.80 -7.04
CA LEU A 48 3.43 5.90 -5.72
C LEU A 48 3.88 4.75 -4.85
N PHE A 49 4.44 5.07 -3.70
CA PHE A 49 4.58 4.14 -2.59
C PHE A 49 3.31 4.19 -1.76
N GLN A 50 2.92 3.07 -1.19
CA GLN A 50 1.84 3.03 -0.22
C GLN A 50 2.28 2.21 0.97
N ILE A 51 1.91 2.67 2.15
CA ILE A 51 2.14 1.92 3.38
C ILE A 51 0.78 1.79 4.05
N LEU A 52 0.36 0.55 4.28
CA LEU A 52 -0.84 0.26 5.02
C LEU A 52 -0.46 -0.12 6.44
N LEU A 53 -1.06 0.55 7.40
CA LEU A 53 -0.88 0.22 8.81
C LEU A 53 -2.19 -0.40 9.26
N VAL A 54 -2.20 -1.73 9.36
CA VAL A 54 -3.41 -2.49 9.68
C VAL A 54 -3.49 -2.62 11.18
N GLU A 55 -4.46 -1.95 11.78
CA GLU A 55 -4.63 -1.93 13.23
C GLU A 55 -5.62 -2.96 13.71
N ARG A 56 -6.60 -3.31 12.89
CA ARG A 56 -7.63 -4.29 13.23
C ARG A 56 -7.96 -5.11 12.00
N GLY A 57 -8.39 -6.35 12.23
CA GLY A 57 -8.84 -7.22 11.17
C GLY A 57 -7.71 -7.84 10.40
N GLY A 58 -7.91 -8.00 9.10
CA GLY A 58 -6.92 -8.63 8.25
C GLY A 58 -7.49 -8.92 6.89
N GLY A 59 -6.87 -9.85 6.19
CA GLY A 59 -7.34 -10.24 4.89
C GLY A 59 -6.26 -10.90 4.07
N GLU A 60 -6.40 -10.73 2.76
CA GLU A 60 -5.51 -11.32 1.79
C GLU A 60 -5.00 -10.23 0.86
N MET A 61 -3.72 -10.27 0.57
CA MET A 61 -3.10 -9.36 -0.37
C MET A 61 -2.74 -10.13 -1.65
N ILE A 62 -3.09 -9.55 -2.78
CA ILE A 62 -2.54 -9.98 -4.06
C ILE A 62 -1.26 -9.21 -4.25
N PHE A 63 -0.16 -9.92 -4.40
CA PHE A 63 1.15 -9.31 -4.57
C PHE A 63 1.82 -9.99 -5.75
N GLU A 64 1.88 -9.29 -6.86
CA GLU A 64 2.34 -9.83 -8.14
C GLU A 64 1.53 -11.10 -8.44
N ALA A 65 2.15 -12.25 -8.56
CA ALA A 65 1.47 -13.49 -8.87
C ALA A 65 1.12 -14.30 -7.62
N SER A 66 1.30 -13.72 -6.42
CA SER A 66 1.13 -14.45 -5.17
C SER A 66 -0.04 -13.89 -4.37
N ASN A 67 -0.60 -14.74 -3.51
CA ASN A 67 -1.61 -14.32 -2.55
C ASN A 67 -1.01 -14.51 -1.17
N LEU A 68 -1.05 -13.43 -0.38
CA LEU A 68 -0.44 -13.42 0.95
C LEU A 68 -1.50 -13.06 1.97
N ASN A 69 -1.55 -13.79 3.07
CA ASN A 69 -2.48 -13.50 4.15
C ASN A 69 -1.84 -12.55 5.14
N PHE A 70 -2.65 -11.70 5.74
CA PHE A 70 -2.17 -10.81 6.79
C PHE A 70 -3.22 -10.65 7.88
N ALA A 71 -2.75 -10.32 9.06
CA ALA A 71 -3.62 -10.06 10.21
C ALA A 71 -2.99 -8.94 11.02
N ALA A 72 -3.84 -8.10 11.59
CA ALA A 72 -3.40 -7.00 12.43
C ALA A 72 -2.70 -7.54 13.69
N PRO A 73 -1.72 -6.81 14.23
CA PRO A 73 -1.14 -5.59 13.66
C PRO A 73 -0.11 -5.91 12.59
N ALA A 74 -0.18 -5.17 11.50
CA ALA A 74 0.74 -5.40 10.39
C ALA A 74 0.98 -4.10 9.63
N ALA A 75 2.13 -4.01 9.00
CA ALA A 75 2.44 -2.96 8.05
C ALA A 75 2.65 -3.60 6.69
N ILE A 76 2.10 -3.00 5.65
CA ILE A 76 2.23 -3.51 4.30
C ILE A 76 2.81 -2.41 3.44
N ILE A 77 3.85 -2.73 2.70
CA ILE A 77 4.58 -1.74 1.89
C ILE A 77 4.44 -2.11 0.43
N VAL A 78 3.95 -1.18 -0.36
CA VAL A 78 3.78 -1.37 -1.81
C VAL A 78 4.62 -0.31 -2.51
N GLN A 79 5.54 -0.76 -3.33
CA GLN A 79 6.36 0.16 -4.10
C GLN A 79 5.74 0.43 -5.48
N PRO A 80 6.21 1.46 -6.17
CA PRO A 80 5.64 1.80 -7.50
C PRO A 80 5.71 0.63 -8.47
N ASN A 81 4.71 0.55 -9.31
CA ASN A 81 4.57 -0.40 -10.42
C ASN A 81 4.37 -1.85 -10.01
N VAL A 82 4.23 -2.13 -8.73
CA VAL A 82 3.97 -3.48 -8.26
C VAL A 82 2.47 -3.75 -8.37
N VAL A 83 2.13 -4.88 -8.97
CA VAL A 83 0.73 -5.31 -9.07
C VAL A 83 0.28 -5.77 -7.69
N HIS A 84 -0.77 -5.16 -7.18
CA HIS A 84 -1.27 -5.49 -5.85
C HIS A 84 -2.77 -5.28 -5.76
N GLY A 85 -3.37 -5.94 -4.80
CA GLY A 85 -4.77 -5.81 -4.48
C GLY A 85 -5.01 -6.34 -3.09
N PHE A 86 -6.22 -6.15 -2.59
CA PHE A 86 -6.53 -6.55 -1.22
C PHE A 86 -7.96 -7.05 -1.16
N ARG A 87 -8.16 -8.06 -0.33
CA ARG A 87 -9.47 -8.50 0.10
C ARG A 87 -9.46 -8.39 1.62
N PHE A 88 -10.13 -7.38 2.13
CA PHE A 88 -10.17 -7.14 3.57
C PHE A 88 -11.35 -7.86 4.20
N GLN A 89 -11.22 -8.22 5.47
CA GLN A 89 -12.36 -8.71 6.24
C GLN A 89 -13.37 -7.58 6.40
N PRO A 90 -14.58 -7.74 5.85
CA PRO A 90 -15.55 -6.64 5.83
C PRO A 90 -15.96 -6.21 7.23
N GLY A 91 -16.05 -4.90 7.41
CA GLY A 91 -16.59 -4.33 8.63
C GLY A 91 -15.68 -4.36 9.84
N VAL A 92 -14.57 -5.08 9.80
CA VAL A 92 -13.67 -5.17 10.95
C VAL A 92 -12.27 -4.65 10.66
N THR A 93 -11.83 -4.70 9.41
CA THR A 93 -10.48 -4.29 9.08
C THR A 93 -10.39 -2.77 9.03
N ASP A 94 -9.44 -2.22 9.76
CA ASP A 94 -9.19 -0.79 9.69
C ASP A 94 -7.74 -0.49 10.03
N GLY A 95 -7.39 0.75 9.77
CA GLY A 95 -6.05 1.28 9.92
C GLY A 95 -5.88 2.43 8.95
N TRP A 96 -4.66 2.62 8.48
CA TRP A 96 -4.31 3.78 7.68
C TRP A 96 -3.64 3.38 6.39
N VAL A 97 -3.90 4.14 5.34
CA VAL A 97 -3.18 4.05 4.08
C VAL A 97 -2.46 5.37 3.89
N VAL A 98 -1.15 5.30 3.82
CA VAL A 98 -0.31 6.46 3.55
C VAL A 98 0.28 6.28 2.17
N SER A 99 -0.02 7.21 1.28
CA SER A 99 0.45 7.16 -0.10
C SER A 99 1.35 8.36 -0.35
N PHE A 100 2.46 8.15 -1.03
CA PHE A 100 3.38 9.24 -1.33
C PHE A 100 4.17 8.92 -2.60
N THR A 101 4.51 9.97 -3.33
CA THR A 101 5.21 9.82 -4.60
C THR A 101 6.69 9.51 -4.38
N GLU A 102 7.34 9.04 -5.45
CA GLU A 102 8.78 8.80 -5.40
C GLU A 102 9.55 10.07 -5.09
N ASP A 103 9.08 11.20 -5.59
CA ASP A 103 9.75 12.46 -5.30
C ASP A 103 9.70 12.79 -3.81
N VAL A 104 8.55 12.54 -3.18
CA VAL A 104 8.43 12.74 -1.74
C VAL A 104 9.34 11.76 -1.01
N ALA A 105 9.39 10.50 -1.45
CA ALA A 105 10.25 9.52 -0.82
C ALA A 105 11.72 9.95 -0.89
N ASN A 106 12.15 10.47 -2.02
CA ASN A 106 13.51 10.96 -2.18
C ASN A 106 13.77 12.15 -1.26
N THR A 107 12.81 13.04 -1.15
CA THR A 107 12.95 14.22 -0.30
C THR A 107 13.04 13.82 1.18
N ILE A 108 12.17 12.91 1.60
CA ILE A 108 12.17 12.44 3.00
C ILE A 108 13.46 11.71 3.31
N SER A 109 13.95 10.90 2.38
CA SER A 109 15.20 10.19 2.57
C SER A 109 16.37 11.15 2.69
N GLY A 110 16.21 12.33 2.16
CA GLY A 110 17.22 13.37 2.27
C GLY A 110 18.51 12.97 1.60
N GLN A 111 19.58 13.09 2.36
CA GLN A 111 20.90 12.75 1.85
C GLN A 111 21.18 11.26 1.93
N SER A 112 20.27 10.50 2.51
CA SER A 112 20.52 9.08 2.76
C SER A 112 19.93 8.22 1.67
N ALA A 113 20.74 7.76 0.74
CA ALA A 113 20.34 6.76 -0.22
C ALA A 113 19.94 5.46 0.47
N ASP A 114 20.47 5.22 1.67
CA ASP A 114 20.17 4.00 2.41
C ASP A 114 18.72 3.91 2.84
N ALA A 115 18.11 5.04 3.20
CA ALA A 115 16.72 5.01 3.66
C ALA A 115 15.77 4.53 2.55
N LEU A 116 15.96 5.04 1.34
CA LEU A 116 15.14 4.62 0.22
C LEU A 116 15.43 3.17 -0.16
N ALA A 117 16.70 2.77 -0.12
CA ALA A 117 17.06 1.40 -0.42
C ALA A 117 16.45 0.43 0.59
N ARG A 118 16.37 0.81 1.86
CA ARG A 118 15.74 -0.02 2.88
C ARG A 118 14.25 -0.14 2.64
N LEU A 119 13.62 0.96 2.24
CA LEU A 119 12.19 0.93 1.94
C LEU A 119 11.91 -0.05 0.80
N ARG A 120 12.71 -0.01 -0.24
CA ARG A 120 12.53 -0.92 -1.38
C ARG A 120 12.81 -2.36 -0.97
N ALA A 121 13.79 -2.58 -0.11
CA ALA A 121 14.11 -3.92 0.37
C ALA A 121 12.95 -4.49 1.20
N LEU A 122 12.34 -3.66 2.05
CA LEU A 122 11.19 -4.10 2.83
C LEU A 122 10.02 -4.43 1.91
N ALA A 123 9.85 -3.67 0.84
CA ALA A 123 8.75 -3.89 -0.08
C ALA A 123 8.87 -5.19 -0.88
N ALA A 124 10.05 -5.82 -0.90
CA ALA A 124 10.22 -7.11 -1.56
C ALA A 124 9.45 -8.21 -0.84
N GLU A 125 9.29 -8.09 0.47
CA GLU A 125 8.40 -8.92 1.27
C GLU A 125 7.43 -7.98 1.96
N PRO A 126 6.34 -7.64 1.29
CA PRO A 126 5.59 -6.44 1.64
C PRO A 126 4.89 -6.47 2.98
N ILE A 127 4.66 -7.65 3.56
CA ILE A 127 3.92 -7.73 4.80
C ILE A 127 4.88 -7.90 5.97
N VAL A 128 4.83 -6.93 6.89
CA VAL A 128 5.63 -6.96 8.10
C VAL A 128 4.68 -7.10 9.26
N THR A 129 4.80 -8.21 9.99
CA THR A 129 4.00 -8.42 11.18
C THR A 129 4.61 -7.66 12.34
N VAL A 130 3.77 -6.96 13.08
CA VAL A 130 4.21 -6.18 14.22
C VAL A 130 3.83 -6.91 15.48
N GLU A 131 4.78 -7.12 16.37
CA GLU A 131 4.50 -7.74 17.66
C GLU A 131 4.33 -6.64 18.68
N SER A 132 3.08 -6.39 19.05
CA SER A 132 2.77 -5.24 19.89
C SER A 132 3.51 -5.26 21.22
N LYS A 133 3.80 -6.42 21.76
CA LYS A 133 4.52 -6.50 23.03
C LYS A 133 5.94 -5.94 22.90
N GLN A 134 6.58 -6.24 21.80
CA GLN A 134 7.91 -5.72 21.58
C GLN A 134 7.90 -4.23 21.32
N GLU A 135 6.87 -3.76 20.69
CA GLU A 135 6.78 -2.36 20.33
C GLU A 135 6.68 -1.45 21.52
N ILE A 136 6.16 -1.95 22.59
CA ILE A 136 5.94 -1.12 23.77
C ILE A 136 7.24 -0.80 24.49
N ARG A 137 8.24 -1.56 24.24
CA ARG A 137 9.53 -1.32 24.92
C ARG A 137 10.28 -0.14 24.33
#